data_6f838ae23a1cd77beedee2a6a0ba7a01
#
_entry.id   6f838ae23a1cd77beedee2a6a0ba7a01
#
_cell.length_a   1.000
_cell.length_b   1.000
_cell.length_c   1.000
_cell.angle_alpha   90.00
_cell.angle_beta   90.00
_cell.angle_gamma   90.00
#
_symmetry.space_group_name_H-M   'P 1'
#
loop_
_entity.id
_entity.type
_entity.pdbx_description
1 polymer ?
#
loop_
_entity_poly.entity_id
_entity_poly.type
_entity_poly.pdbx_seq_one_letter_code
_entity_poly.pdbx_strand_id
1 'polypeptide(L)'
;VGGASDSKMPDMQAGSEQMCSNVMAGLSGLNMVYEAAGMHASLLGFCLESLILSDDIIGQALRCVRGIEVTDETLALDQMAQGIPTAPHAN
;
A
#
# COMPACT_ATOMS: atom_id res chain seq x y z
N VAL A 1 -8.29 13.85 -6.42
CA VAL A 1 -8.96 12.77 -5.70
C VAL A 1 -8.04 11.58 -5.66
N GLY A 2 -7.71 11.14 -4.46
CA GLY A 2 -6.67 10.15 -4.32
C GLY A 2 -7.11 8.73 -4.09
N GLY A 3 -8.21 8.48 -3.48
CA GLY A 3 -8.54 7.12 -3.06
C GLY A 3 -9.98 6.76 -3.24
N ALA A 4 -10.65 7.38 -4.17
CA ALA A 4 -12.05 7.09 -4.41
C ALA A 4 -12.20 5.83 -5.25
N SER A 5 -13.34 5.19 -5.13
CA SER A 5 -13.70 4.03 -5.94
C SER A 5 -15.06 4.25 -6.57
N ASP A 6 -15.26 3.66 -7.72
CA ASP A 6 -16.57 3.66 -8.36
C ASP A 6 -17.47 2.54 -7.82
N SER A 7 -16.92 1.60 -7.08
CA SER A 7 -17.70 0.55 -6.46
C SER A 7 -18.63 1.13 -5.39
N LYS A 8 -19.79 0.53 -5.22
CA LYS A 8 -20.75 1.00 -4.24
C LYS A 8 -20.59 0.32 -2.88
N MET A 9 -19.65 -0.60 -2.75
CA MET A 9 -19.41 -1.33 -1.52
C MET A 9 -17.93 -1.62 -1.37
N PRO A 10 -17.46 -1.90 -0.15
CA PRO A 10 -16.05 -2.21 0.07
C PRO A 10 -15.72 -3.64 -0.40
N ASP A 11 -15.51 -3.79 -1.69
CA ASP A 11 -15.21 -5.08 -2.31
C ASP A 11 -13.83 -5.04 -2.95
N MET A 12 -13.52 -6.05 -3.75
CA MET A 12 -12.23 -6.16 -4.40
C MET A 12 -11.98 -5.00 -5.35
N GLN A 13 -13.01 -4.56 -6.06
CA GLN A 13 -12.90 -3.41 -6.95
C GLN A 13 -12.52 -2.16 -6.16
N ALA A 14 -13.19 -1.94 -5.04
CA ALA A 14 -12.91 -0.79 -4.20
C ALA A 14 -11.45 -0.80 -3.72
N GLY A 15 -10.98 -1.94 -3.23
CA GLY A 15 -9.60 -2.07 -2.76
C GLY A 15 -8.59 -1.83 -3.87
N SER A 16 -8.82 -2.40 -5.04
CA SER A 16 -7.91 -2.24 -6.17
C SER A 16 -7.83 -0.81 -6.65
N GLU A 17 -8.98 -0.15 -6.77
CA GLU A 17 -9.01 1.23 -7.25
C GLU A 17 -8.39 2.19 -6.25
N GLN A 18 -8.65 2.00 -4.96
CA GLN A 18 -8.07 2.85 -3.93
C GLN A 18 -6.56 2.65 -3.82
N MET A 19 -6.09 1.42 -3.88
CA MET A 19 -4.66 1.13 -3.81
C MET A 19 -3.94 1.74 -5.01
N CYS A 20 -4.44 1.51 -6.22
CA CYS A 20 -3.83 2.03 -7.43
C CYS A 20 -3.76 3.56 -7.41
N SER A 21 -4.87 4.21 -7.06
CA SER A 21 -4.93 5.67 -7.02
C SER A 21 -3.97 6.26 -5.99
N ASN A 22 -3.91 5.66 -4.80
CA ASN A 22 -3.04 6.16 -3.74
C ASN A 22 -1.56 5.95 -4.07
N VAL A 23 -1.22 4.80 -4.63
CA VAL A 23 0.17 4.53 -5.03
C VAL A 23 0.60 5.50 -6.13
N MET A 24 -0.24 5.70 -7.12
CA MET A 24 0.07 6.62 -8.22
C MET A 24 0.20 8.05 -7.73
N ALA A 25 -0.68 8.48 -6.83
CA ALA A 25 -0.60 9.80 -6.25
C ALA A 25 0.69 10.00 -5.46
N GLY A 26 1.04 9.01 -4.66
CA GLY A 26 2.27 9.07 -3.86
C GLY A 26 3.53 9.11 -4.71
N LEU A 27 3.62 8.23 -5.69
CA LEU A 27 4.80 8.16 -6.56
C LEU A 27 4.92 9.38 -7.48
N SER A 28 3.80 10.06 -7.75
CA SER A 28 3.82 11.27 -8.55
C SER A 28 4.35 12.49 -7.80
N GLY A 29 4.55 12.38 -6.49
CA GLY A 29 5.07 13.48 -5.71
C GLY A 29 4.08 14.55 -5.35
N LEU A 30 2.80 14.20 -5.27
CA LEU A 30 1.78 15.17 -4.90
C LEU A 30 1.97 15.63 -3.46
N ASN A 31 1.78 16.92 -3.22
CA ASN A 31 1.92 17.49 -1.88
C ASN A 31 0.67 17.29 -1.04
N MET A 32 -0.49 17.19 -1.66
CA MET A 32 -1.75 17.02 -0.96
C MET A 32 -2.68 16.17 -1.80
N VAL A 33 -3.34 15.22 -1.18
CA VAL A 33 -4.27 14.34 -1.85
C VAL A 33 -5.64 14.50 -1.23
N TYR A 34 -6.60 14.98 -2.02
CA TYR A 34 -7.95 15.11 -1.55
C TYR A 34 -8.68 13.78 -1.59
N GLU A 35 -9.55 13.58 -0.63
CA GLU A 35 -10.46 12.43 -0.62
C GLU A 35 -9.71 11.11 -0.79
N ALA A 36 -8.68 10.95 0.00
CA ALA A 36 -7.82 9.77 -0.11
C ALA A 36 -8.42 8.51 0.50
N ALA A 37 -9.51 8.63 1.24
CA ALA A 37 -10.03 7.50 2.01
C ALA A 37 -11.54 7.50 2.09
N GLY A 38 -12.12 6.30 2.05
CA GLY A 38 -13.52 6.09 2.41
C GLY A 38 -14.57 6.39 1.35
N MET A 39 -14.20 6.90 0.20
CA MET A 39 -15.18 7.33 -0.81
C MET A 39 -15.51 6.24 -1.79
N HIS A 40 -16.78 6.08 -2.07
CA HIS A 40 -17.32 5.09 -3.00
C HIS A 40 -18.31 5.73 -3.97
N ALA A 41 -18.78 4.93 -4.91
CA ALA A 41 -19.83 5.32 -5.86
C ALA A 41 -19.52 6.65 -6.54
N SER A 42 -18.31 6.80 -7.05
CA SER A 42 -17.87 8.00 -7.77
C SER A 42 -18.04 9.26 -6.92
N LEU A 43 -17.66 9.16 -5.63
CA LEU A 43 -17.74 10.25 -4.65
C LEU A 43 -19.13 10.51 -4.10
N LEU A 44 -20.10 9.66 -4.41
CA LEU A 44 -21.45 9.83 -3.90
C LEU A 44 -21.70 9.09 -2.59
N GLY A 45 -20.82 8.21 -2.20
CA GLY A 45 -20.99 7.39 -1.00
C GLY A 45 -19.79 7.42 -0.09
N PHE A 46 -20.00 7.03 1.16
CA PHE A 46 -18.96 6.94 2.17
C PHE A 46 -19.22 5.74 3.07
N CYS A 47 -18.17 5.10 3.51
CA CYS A 47 -18.28 3.91 4.35
C CYS A 47 -17.19 3.93 5.41
N LEU A 48 -17.55 3.75 6.68
CA LEU A 48 -16.59 3.74 7.76
C LEU A 48 -15.62 2.58 7.68
N GLU A 49 -16.09 1.41 7.26
CA GLU A 49 -15.22 0.25 7.09
C GLU A 49 -14.15 0.56 6.04
N SER A 50 -14.53 1.22 4.96
CA SER A 50 -13.59 1.61 3.93
C SER A 50 -12.60 2.66 4.42
N LEU A 51 -13.01 3.55 5.31
CA LEU A 51 -12.11 4.52 5.89
C LEU A 51 -10.99 3.82 6.66
N ILE A 52 -11.34 2.82 7.45
CA ILE A 52 -10.37 2.05 8.23
C ILE A 52 -9.44 1.26 7.30
N LEU A 53 -9.99 0.61 6.29
CA LEU A 53 -9.19 -0.13 5.31
C LEU A 53 -8.28 0.80 4.51
N SER A 54 -8.77 2.00 4.21
CA SER A 54 -7.99 2.99 3.47
C SER A 54 -6.78 3.47 4.25
N ASP A 55 -6.86 3.50 5.57
CA ASP A 55 -5.72 3.85 6.40
C ASP A 55 -4.57 2.85 6.15
N ASP A 56 -4.87 1.56 6.10
CA ASP A 56 -3.88 0.55 5.82
C ASP A 56 -3.36 0.65 4.38
N ILE A 57 -4.24 0.90 3.42
CA ILE A 57 -3.87 1.09 2.03
C ILE A 57 -2.92 2.28 1.87
N ILE A 58 -3.23 3.38 2.53
CA ILE A 58 -2.38 4.57 2.49
C ILE A 58 -1.02 4.28 3.11
N GLY A 59 -0.99 3.51 4.19
CA GLY A 59 0.26 3.08 4.80
C GLY A 59 1.12 2.28 3.81
N GLN A 60 0.53 1.38 3.05
CA GLN A 60 1.24 0.62 2.03
C GLN A 60 1.73 1.53 0.90
N ALA A 61 0.92 2.49 0.47
CA ALA A 61 1.32 3.44 -0.56
C ALA A 61 2.52 4.28 -0.10
N LEU A 62 2.50 4.75 1.13
CA LEU A 62 3.62 5.51 1.70
C LEU A 62 4.88 4.65 1.79
N ARG A 63 4.73 3.37 2.08
CA ARG A 63 5.87 2.45 2.08
C ARG A 63 6.50 2.33 0.70
N CYS A 64 5.68 2.31 -0.36
CA CYS A 64 6.17 2.31 -1.73
C CYS A 64 6.94 3.59 -2.06
N VAL A 65 6.41 4.73 -1.61
CA VAL A 65 7.05 6.02 -1.86
C VAL A 65 8.40 6.10 -1.17
N ARG A 66 8.51 5.52 0.03
CA ARG A 66 9.77 5.53 0.76
C ARG A 66 10.87 4.78 0.04
N GLY A 67 10.49 3.79 -0.76
CA GLY A 67 11.47 3.01 -1.51
C GLY A 67 12.18 1.98 -0.66
N ILE A 68 13.22 1.41 -1.25
CA ILE A 68 14.01 0.37 -0.61
C ILE A 68 15.45 0.86 -0.51
N GLU A 69 15.98 0.80 0.71
CA GLU A 69 17.36 1.13 0.92
C GLU A 69 18.22 -0.06 0.52
N VAL A 70 19.14 0.14 -0.38
CA VAL A 70 20.01 -0.93 -0.86
C VAL A 70 21.41 -0.70 -0.32
N THR A 71 21.76 -1.46 0.70
CA THR A 71 23.08 -1.42 1.32
C THR A 71 23.53 -2.85 1.53
N ASP A 72 24.78 -3.02 1.91
CA ASP A 72 25.26 -4.36 2.22
C ASP A 72 24.47 -5.00 3.35
N GLU A 73 24.06 -4.21 4.31
CA GLU A 73 23.28 -4.71 5.42
C GLU A 73 21.89 -5.14 4.98
N THR A 74 21.23 -4.33 4.16
CA THR A 74 19.86 -4.66 3.73
C THR A 74 19.84 -5.82 2.75
N LEU A 75 20.92 -6.03 2.02
CA LEU A 75 21.01 -7.18 1.13
C LEU A 75 21.24 -8.47 1.90
N ALA A 76 21.70 -8.38 3.13
CA ALA A 76 21.89 -9.52 4.00
C ALA A 76 22.78 -10.62 3.40
N LEU A 77 23.77 -10.23 2.64
CA LEU A 77 24.66 -11.19 1.98
C LEU A 77 25.45 -12.03 2.98
N ASP A 78 25.93 -11.40 4.04
CA ASP A 78 26.65 -12.12 5.07
C ASP A 78 25.76 -13.12 5.78
N GLN A 79 24.53 -12.73 6.03
CA GLN A 79 23.57 -13.60 6.68
C GLN A 79 23.20 -14.77 5.79
N MET A 80 23.07 -14.54 4.52
CA MET A 80 22.79 -15.61 3.58
C MET A 80 23.97 -16.58 3.49
N ALA A 81 25.17 -16.05 3.50
CA ALA A 81 26.36 -16.88 3.45
C ALA A 81 26.48 -17.79 4.67
N GLN A 82 26.03 -17.28 5.82
CA GLN A 82 26.08 -18.07 7.03
C GLN A 82 24.95 -19.05 7.16
N GLY A 83 23.80 -18.64 6.67
CA GLY A 83 22.61 -19.37 6.98
C GLY A 83 22.20 -20.40 6.03
N ILE A 84 22.63 -20.23 4.86
CA ILE A 84 22.15 -21.03 3.92
C ILE A 84 22.26 -22.38 4.11
N PRO A 85 22.98 -22.87 4.47
CA PRO A 85 22.97 -24.06 4.31
C PRO A 85 22.64 -24.99 4.82
N THR A 86 22.78 -24.78 5.56
CA THR A 86 23.16 -25.83 6.09
C THR A 86 22.17 -26.41 6.87
N ALA A 87 21.25 -25.81 7.22
CA ALA A 87 20.41 -26.36 8.12
C ALA A 87 19.13 -26.51 7.58
N PRO A 88 18.56 -27.54 7.64
CA PRO A 88 17.24 -27.66 7.34
C PRO A 88 16.56 -26.89 8.37
N HIS A 89 15.87 -26.02 7.98
CA HIS A 89 15.14 -25.28 8.84
C HIS A 89 14.03 -26.03 9.27
N ALA A 90 14.03 -26.20 10.35
CA ALA A 90 13.10 -26.88 10.81
C ALA A 90 11.86 -26.37 10.69
N ASN A 91 11.42 -26.30 10.37
CA ASN A 91 10.28 -25.92 10.36
C ASN A 91 9.82 -25.35 9.91
#